data_834696e418b6fd27ce130743c24fe91c
#
_entry.id   834696e418b6fd27ce130743c24fe91c
#
_cell.length_a   1.000
_cell.length_b   1.000
_cell.length_c   1.000
_cell.angle_alpha   90.00
_cell.angle_beta   90.00
_cell.angle_gamma   90.00
#
_symmetry.space_group_name_H-M   'P 1'
#
loop_
_entity.id
_entity.type
_entity.pdbx_description
1 polymer ?
#
loop_
_entity_poly.entity_id
_entity_poly.type
_entity_poly.pdbx_seq_one_letter_code
_entity_poly.pdbx_strand_id
1 'polypeptide(L)'
;MDAKRVGIEGVSRFGKAALVTMAFDSRFAVVLVGSSGEGGAKPHRRNFGEAVENLTGSGEFHWMAGNFLKYGAAEASFGSKNAGDLPVDSNELIALCAPRLTFISYGIPEKGDAKWLDQQGSYMAIVAAEPVFRLLGAKDLGVTDDYRSAKMPPVNGGLLEGQLAWRQHDGGHTDAPNWKYFIPWADRFLNYHGAAWQLPAEQPVFRTDANSLVAHSQLLAKAKQGGTDVYFEGDSIVRRWGATDYPEPLANWNQNFFGWNAADFGWGADQTQNILWRLENGELDGVNPKVVVLLAGTNNVGNTSGHGDADARADDVTRGIEAIVRVIQGKAPAATIIVMGIFPRNDNKSFMPVIDRINGNLSKIADGQNVRYLNINAKLADGDGRLFDGMMNAGDKLHPTVKAYQIWADALKPIFTELLGPPAAVDHAAPPTGDPSAPH
;
A
#
# COMPACT_ATOMS: atom_id res chain seq x y z
N MET A 1 -17.35 8.23 1.23
CA MET A 1 -16.97 7.95 2.65
C MET A 1 -18.06 7.07 3.26
N ASP A 2 -17.71 5.97 3.90
CA ASP A 2 -18.69 5.11 4.58
C ASP A 2 -18.93 5.63 6.01
N ALA A 3 -20.10 6.21 6.25
CA ALA A 3 -20.45 6.79 7.55
C ALA A 3 -20.53 5.75 8.70
N LYS A 4 -20.59 4.45 8.39
CA LYS A 4 -20.59 3.37 9.38
C LYS A 4 -19.21 2.87 9.76
N ARG A 5 -18.15 3.38 9.12
CA ARG A 5 -16.76 2.94 9.27
C ARG A 5 -15.81 4.10 9.51
N VAL A 6 -16.28 5.11 10.20
CA VAL A 6 -15.44 6.26 10.59
C VAL A 6 -14.61 5.87 11.79
N GLY A 7 -13.29 6.06 11.69
CA GLY A 7 -12.34 5.93 12.78
C GLY A 7 -11.96 7.27 13.38
N ILE A 8 -11.43 7.23 14.60
CA ILE A 8 -10.81 8.37 15.27
C ILE A 8 -9.43 7.98 15.77
N GLU A 9 -8.50 8.90 15.69
CA GLU A 9 -7.10 8.71 16.11
C GLU A 9 -6.63 9.92 16.91
N GLY A 10 -5.68 9.68 17.82
CA GLY A 10 -4.99 10.75 18.52
C GLY A 10 -3.83 10.24 19.38
N VAL A 11 -2.80 11.11 19.50
CA VAL A 11 -1.63 10.89 20.35
C VAL A 11 -1.64 11.90 21.50
N SER A 12 -1.15 11.49 22.68
CA SER A 12 -1.00 12.37 23.83
C SER A 12 -2.37 12.91 24.30
N ARG A 13 -2.53 14.20 24.52
CA ARG A 13 -3.82 14.83 24.83
C ARG A 13 -4.91 14.57 23.78
N PHE A 14 -4.54 14.41 22.51
CA PHE A 14 -5.50 14.01 21.47
C PHE A 14 -5.86 12.53 21.57
N GLY A 15 -4.98 11.67 22.12
CA GLY A 15 -5.31 10.30 22.49
C GLY A 15 -6.33 10.22 23.63
N LYS A 16 -6.22 11.12 24.64
CA LYS A 16 -7.25 11.29 25.68
C LYS A 16 -8.60 11.64 25.02
N ALA A 17 -8.63 12.65 24.14
CA ALA A 17 -9.82 13.09 23.43
C ALA A 17 -10.41 11.99 22.52
N ALA A 18 -9.57 11.26 21.80
CA ALA A 18 -9.99 10.17 20.93
C ALA A 18 -10.67 9.03 21.71
N LEU A 19 -10.11 8.63 22.86
CA LEU A 19 -10.68 7.59 23.70
C LEU A 19 -12.04 8.02 24.28
N VAL A 20 -12.15 9.25 24.82
CA VAL A 20 -13.40 9.80 25.34
C VAL A 20 -14.44 9.92 24.23
N THR A 21 -14.06 10.42 23.05
CA THR A 21 -14.97 10.51 21.91
C THR A 21 -15.48 9.14 21.49
N MET A 22 -14.59 8.14 21.37
CA MET A 22 -14.99 6.78 21.05
C MET A 22 -15.96 6.20 22.09
N ALA A 23 -15.71 6.45 23.37
CA ALA A 23 -16.57 5.95 24.45
C ALA A 23 -18.00 6.52 24.40
N PHE A 24 -18.15 7.81 24.12
CA PHE A 24 -19.43 8.52 24.19
C PHE A 24 -20.14 8.77 22.86
N ASP A 25 -19.44 8.60 21.73
CA ASP A 25 -20.04 8.73 20.39
C ASP A 25 -20.04 7.40 19.64
N SER A 26 -21.22 6.78 19.58
CA SER A 26 -21.41 5.47 18.94
C SER A 26 -21.25 5.47 17.41
N ARG A 27 -21.11 6.63 16.79
CA ARG A 27 -20.88 6.74 15.34
C ARG A 27 -19.47 6.31 14.92
N PHE A 28 -18.50 6.37 15.83
CA PHE A 28 -17.14 5.89 15.56
C PHE A 28 -17.07 4.37 15.67
N ALA A 29 -16.53 3.73 14.66
CA ALA A 29 -16.40 2.28 14.57
C ALA A 29 -15.05 1.75 15.09
N VAL A 30 -14.03 2.59 15.09
CA VAL A 30 -12.66 2.21 15.46
C VAL A 30 -11.89 3.40 16.05
N VAL A 31 -11.03 3.13 17.03
CA VAL A 31 -10.13 4.14 17.61
C VAL A 31 -8.68 3.63 17.66
N LEU A 32 -7.73 4.53 17.35
CA LEU A 32 -6.31 4.40 17.66
C LEU A 32 -5.93 5.42 18.72
N VAL A 33 -5.56 4.95 19.90
CA VAL A 33 -5.18 5.76 21.05
C VAL A 33 -3.68 5.63 21.30
N GLY A 34 -2.93 6.67 20.98
CA GLY A 34 -1.48 6.72 21.13
C GLY A 34 -1.06 7.47 22.38
N SER A 35 -0.25 6.85 23.26
CA SER A 35 0.50 7.48 24.36
C SER A 35 -0.35 8.47 25.17
N SER A 36 -1.56 8.07 25.55
CA SER A 36 -2.57 9.00 26.09
C SER A 36 -2.38 9.39 27.56
N GLY A 37 -1.67 8.58 28.37
CA GLY A 37 -1.43 8.90 29.78
C GLY A 37 -2.67 9.07 30.64
N GLU A 38 -2.56 9.89 31.68
CA GLU A 38 -3.64 10.25 32.61
C GLU A 38 -4.79 10.98 31.89
N GLY A 39 -6.03 10.68 32.26
CA GLY A 39 -7.22 11.17 31.54
C GLY A 39 -7.49 10.45 30.22
N GLY A 40 -6.62 9.51 29.85
CA GLY A 40 -6.76 8.57 28.73
C GLY A 40 -6.78 7.13 29.22
N ALA A 41 -5.85 6.31 28.76
CA ALA A 41 -5.80 4.88 29.10
C ALA A 41 -5.15 4.58 30.45
N LYS A 42 -4.40 5.53 31.05
CA LYS A 42 -3.76 5.32 32.37
C LYS A 42 -4.80 5.37 33.48
N PRO A 43 -4.80 4.41 34.44
CA PRO A 43 -5.71 4.42 35.58
C PRO A 43 -5.50 5.66 36.49
N HIS A 44 -6.56 6.37 36.77
CA HIS A 44 -6.59 7.56 37.65
C HIS A 44 -6.10 7.23 39.07
N ARG A 45 -6.48 6.06 39.61
CA ARG A 45 -6.12 5.61 40.96
C ARG A 45 -4.74 5.02 41.10
N ARG A 46 -4.00 4.93 40.01
CA ARG A 46 -2.62 4.43 40.00
C ARG A 46 -1.65 5.58 40.23
N ASN A 47 -1.09 5.63 41.43
CA ASN A 47 -0.12 6.66 41.83
C ASN A 47 1.26 6.38 41.17
N PHE A 48 1.39 6.71 39.89
CA PHE A 48 2.63 6.62 39.11
C PHE A 48 2.58 7.61 37.91
N GLY A 49 3.62 8.40 37.74
CA GLY A 49 3.75 9.32 36.62
C GLY A 49 2.73 10.47 36.64
N GLU A 50 2.19 10.80 35.47
CA GLU A 50 1.13 11.81 35.32
C GLU A 50 -0.09 11.40 36.19
N ALA A 51 -0.63 12.33 36.92
CA ALA A 51 -1.71 12.10 37.87
C ALA A 51 -2.86 13.10 37.63
N VAL A 52 -4.01 12.87 38.30
CA VAL A 52 -5.17 13.77 38.23
C VAL A 52 -4.79 15.21 38.61
N GLU A 53 -3.92 15.39 39.58
CA GLU A 53 -3.40 16.68 40.06
C GLU A 53 -2.66 17.43 38.92
N ASN A 54 -1.91 16.76 38.07
CA ASN A 54 -1.26 17.40 36.91
C ASN A 54 -2.29 17.93 35.93
N LEU A 55 -3.33 17.15 35.61
CA LEU A 55 -4.41 17.55 34.70
C LEU A 55 -5.32 18.62 35.25
N THR A 56 -5.34 18.83 36.56
CA THR A 56 -6.10 19.90 37.24
C THR A 56 -5.25 21.14 37.52
N GLY A 57 -3.93 21.03 37.30
CA GLY A 57 -2.96 22.10 37.49
C GLY A 57 -3.03 23.20 36.42
N SER A 58 -2.32 24.30 36.65
CA SER A 58 -2.34 25.51 35.82
C SER A 58 -1.92 25.30 34.36
N GLY A 59 -1.11 24.26 34.08
CA GLY A 59 -0.62 23.98 32.74
C GLY A 59 -1.61 23.21 31.86
N GLU A 60 -2.47 22.38 32.43
CA GLU A 60 -3.23 21.36 31.70
C GLU A 60 -4.74 21.36 31.95
N PHE A 61 -5.24 22.08 32.95
CA PHE A 61 -6.66 22.10 33.34
C PHE A 61 -7.62 22.36 32.17
N HIS A 62 -7.18 23.10 31.17
CA HIS A 62 -7.97 23.43 29.98
C HIS A 62 -8.21 22.26 29.02
N TRP A 63 -7.54 21.12 29.24
CA TRP A 63 -7.81 19.91 28.52
C TRP A 63 -8.99 19.12 29.06
N MET A 64 -9.41 19.40 30.27
CA MET A 64 -10.38 18.63 31.02
C MET A 64 -11.72 19.40 31.20
N ALA A 65 -12.81 18.64 31.33
CA ALA A 65 -14.09 19.23 31.69
C ALA A 65 -14.03 19.86 33.08
N GLY A 66 -14.70 21.00 33.29
CA GLY A 66 -14.62 21.76 34.53
C GLY A 66 -14.93 20.96 35.81
N ASN A 67 -15.80 19.96 35.75
CA ASN A 67 -16.08 19.08 36.88
C ASN A 67 -14.90 18.19 37.31
N PHE A 68 -13.96 17.91 36.41
CA PHE A 68 -12.76 17.12 36.70
C PHE A 68 -11.83 17.83 37.67
N LEU A 69 -11.83 19.17 37.65
CA LEU A 69 -11.00 20.02 38.52
C LEU A 69 -11.25 19.80 40.01
N LYS A 70 -12.41 19.26 40.40
CA LYS A 70 -12.75 18.95 41.79
C LYS A 70 -11.89 17.86 42.40
N TYR A 71 -11.22 17.04 41.57
CA TYR A 71 -10.51 15.85 42.00
C TYR A 71 -8.99 16.05 42.17
N GLY A 72 -8.48 17.23 41.90
CA GLY A 72 -7.09 17.59 42.12
C GLY A 72 -6.81 18.20 43.50
N ALA A 73 -7.30 17.60 44.58
CA ALA A 73 -7.31 18.18 45.94
C ALA A 73 -5.91 18.54 46.48
N ALA A 74 -4.87 17.82 46.08
CA ALA A 74 -3.50 18.06 46.60
C ALA A 74 -2.90 19.39 46.07
N GLU A 75 -3.33 19.85 44.89
CA GLU A 75 -2.72 21.00 44.22
C GLU A 75 -3.71 22.05 43.72
N ALA A 76 -5.00 21.77 43.74
CA ALA A 76 -6.02 22.68 43.23
C ALA A 76 -6.63 23.55 44.32
N SER A 77 -6.71 24.84 44.06
CA SER A 77 -7.27 25.84 45.00
C SER A 77 -8.74 25.63 45.33
N PHE A 78 -9.48 24.78 44.62
CA PHE A 78 -10.95 24.61 44.75
C PHE A 78 -11.41 23.16 44.74
N GLY A 79 -10.51 22.18 44.80
CA GLY A 79 -10.84 20.77 44.87
C GLY A 79 -10.72 20.22 46.29
N SER A 80 -11.73 19.48 46.76
CA SER A 80 -11.67 18.77 48.03
C SER A 80 -11.61 17.24 47.84
N LYS A 81 -11.58 16.77 46.61
CA LYS A 81 -11.61 15.37 46.20
C LYS A 81 -10.29 14.95 45.52
N ASN A 82 -9.99 13.70 45.54
CA ASN A 82 -8.80 13.13 44.89
C ASN A 82 -9.18 12.04 43.89
N ALA A 83 -8.21 11.42 43.21
CA ALA A 83 -8.43 10.36 42.22
C ALA A 83 -9.28 9.19 42.76
N GLY A 84 -9.20 8.88 44.07
CA GLY A 84 -10.01 7.85 44.72
C GLY A 84 -11.51 8.16 44.79
N ASP A 85 -11.88 9.45 44.73
CA ASP A 85 -13.26 9.89 44.75
C ASP A 85 -13.91 9.96 43.36
N LEU A 86 -13.16 9.73 42.27
CA LEU A 86 -13.72 9.63 40.93
C LEU A 86 -14.71 8.45 40.87
N PRO A 87 -15.89 8.62 40.24
CA PRO A 87 -16.88 7.54 40.13
C PRO A 87 -16.51 6.45 39.17
N VAL A 88 -15.54 6.70 38.27
CA VAL A 88 -15.06 5.82 37.23
C VAL A 88 -13.54 5.86 37.14
N ASP A 89 -12.95 4.89 36.45
CA ASP A 89 -11.51 4.86 36.12
C ASP A 89 -11.31 4.59 34.63
N SER A 90 -10.08 4.59 34.16
CA SER A 90 -9.77 4.45 32.74
C SER A 90 -10.19 3.09 32.13
N ASN A 91 -10.18 2.02 32.94
CA ASN A 91 -10.67 0.71 32.49
C ASN A 91 -12.17 0.73 32.13
N GLU A 92 -13.00 1.47 32.89
CA GLU A 92 -14.41 1.67 32.56
C GLU A 92 -14.56 2.54 31.30
N LEU A 93 -13.73 3.55 31.11
CA LEU A 93 -13.72 4.36 29.89
C LEU A 93 -13.38 3.52 28.67
N ILE A 94 -12.37 2.64 28.76
CA ILE A 94 -12.03 1.68 27.71
C ILE A 94 -13.19 0.70 27.48
N ALA A 95 -13.83 0.21 28.55
CA ALA A 95 -14.96 -0.71 28.48
C ALA A 95 -16.18 -0.10 27.76
N LEU A 96 -16.42 1.21 27.88
CA LEU A 96 -17.47 1.92 27.12
C LEU A 96 -17.23 1.92 25.60
N CYS A 97 -16.02 1.63 25.15
CA CYS A 97 -15.73 1.47 23.73
C CYS A 97 -16.25 0.13 23.18
N ALA A 98 -16.42 -0.90 24.04
CA ALA A 98 -16.85 -2.23 23.62
C ALA A 98 -18.26 -2.22 22.97
N PRO A 99 -18.53 -3.10 21.99
CA PRO A 99 -17.66 -4.08 21.36
C PRO A 99 -16.85 -3.52 20.18
N ARG A 100 -16.77 -2.20 20.02
CA ARG A 100 -16.13 -1.51 18.87
C ARG A 100 -14.60 -1.63 18.96
N LEU A 101 -13.96 -1.50 17.80
CA LEU A 101 -12.53 -1.71 17.64
C LEU A 101 -11.71 -0.67 18.42
N THR A 102 -10.93 -1.12 19.39
CA THR A 102 -10.15 -0.25 20.27
C THR A 102 -8.69 -0.69 20.29
N PHE A 103 -7.81 0.13 19.70
CA PHE A 103 -6.38 -0.11 19.63
C PHE A 103 -5.66 0.91 20.51
N ILE A 104 -4.96 0.44 21.54
CA ILE A 104 -4.19 1.31 22.44
C ILE A 104 -2.71 1.01 22.26
N SER A 105 -1.92 2.07 22.12
CA SER A 105 -0.49 1.96 21.85
C SER A 105 0.34 2.98 22.58
N TYR A 106 1.59 2.63 22.84
CA TYR A 106 2.62 3.47 23.42
C TYR A 106 3.95 3.27 22.70
N GLY A 107 4.79 4.30 22.71
CA GLY A 107 6.20 4.18 22.40
C GLY A 107 7.03 3.70 23.59
N ILE A 108 8.35 3.85 23.49
CA ILE A 108 9.30 3.51 24.57
C ILE A 108 9.97 4.78 25.14
N PRO A 109 10.26 4.79 26.45
CA PRO A 109 10.90 5.93 27.10
C PRO A 109 12.27 6.31 26.49
N GLU A 110 13.03 5.32 26.06
CA GLU A 110 14.35 5.47 25.45
C GLU A 110 14.32 6.26 24.12
N LYS A 111 13.15 6.35 23.50
CA LYS A 111 12.92 7.09 22.24
C LYS A 111 12.05 8.35 22.46
N GLY A 112 11.76 8.70 23.71
CA GLY A 112 11.05 9.94 24.07
C GLY A 112 9.55 9.81 24.33
N ASP A 113 9.00 8.58 24.43
CA ASP A 113 7.65 8.37 24.96
C ASP A 113 7.73 8.29 26.49
N ALA A 114 7.61 9.42 27.14
CA ALA A 114 7.99 9.62 28.55
C ALA A 114 7.42 8.52 29.49
N LYS A 115 8.28 8.03 30.39
CA LYS A 115 7.92 6.97 31.34
C LYS A 115 6.74 7.36 32.27
N TRP A 116 6.55 8.64 32.52
CA TRP A 116 5.46 9.16 33.33
C TRP A 116 4.07 9.00 32.69
N LEU A 117 3.99 8.68 31.39
CA LEU A 117 2.74 8.30 30.71
C LEU A 117 2.20 6.94 31.18
N ASP A 118 2.97 6.17 31.94
CA ASP A 118 2.60 4.91 32.56
C ASP A 118 2.08 3.86 31.56
N GLN A 119 2.95 3.41 30.69
CA GLN A 119 2.68 2.35 29.71
C GLN A 119 2.14 1.06 30.39
N GLN A 120 2.76 0.68 31.52
CA GLN A 120 2.33 -0.51 32.29
C GLN A 120 0.94 -0.32 32.91
N GLY A 121 0.64 0.84 33.49
CA GLY A 121 -0.68 1.14 34.03
C GLY A 121 -1.75 1.14 32.96
N SER A 122 -1.47 1.70 31.81
CA SER A 122 -2.37 1.69 30.66
C SER A 122 -2.63 0.26 30.14
N TYR A 123 -1.61 -0.58 30.13
CA TYR A 123 -1.78 -2.01 29.83
C TYR A 123 -2.66 -2.74 30.86
N MET A 124 -2.48 -2.43 32.15
CA MET A 124 -3.34 -2.96 33.22
C MET A 124 -4.81 -2.54 33.04
N ALA A 125 -5.06 -1.31 32.66
CA ALA A 125 -6.41 -0.82 32.43
C ALA A 125 -7.10 -1.52 31.25
N ILE A 126 -6.37 -1.75 30.16
CA ILE A 126 -6.94 -2.43 29.00
C ILE A 126 -7.24 -3.93 29.32
N VAL A 127 -6.39 -4.58 30.09
CA VAL A 127 -6.65 -5.95 30.59
C VAL A 127 -7.88 -5.98 31.51
N ALA A 128 -8.03 -4.98 32.40
CA ALA A 128 -9.21 -4.86 33.26
C ALA A 128 -10.52 -4.61 32.49
N ALA A 129 -10.45 -4.10 31.26
CA ALA A 129 -11.62 -3.89 30.40
C ALA A 129 -12.03 -5.17 29.60
N GLU A 130 -11.17 -6.19 29.48
CA GLU A 130 -11.42 -7.42 28.71
C GLU A 130 -12.78 -8.07 28.99
N PRO A 131 -13.21 -8.23 30.27
CA PRO A 131 -14.47 -8.91 30.57
C PRO A 131 -15.70 -8.26 29.92
N VAL A 132 -15.68 -6.93 29.71
CA VAL A 132 -16.79 -6.23 29.07
C VAL A 132 -16.81 -6.48 27.57
N PHE A 133 -15.65 -6.53 26.92
CA PHE A 133 -15.56 -6.91 25.53
C PHE A 133 -16.12 -8.32 25.30
N ARG A 134 -15.71 -9.31 26.13
CA ARG A 134 -16.25 -10.67 26.08
C ARG A 134 -17.76 -10.73 26.32
N LEU A 135 -18.24 -9.99 27.33
CA LEU A 135 -19.69 -9.93 27.66
C LEU A 135 -20.52 -9.47 26.47
N LEU A 136 -19.99 -8.53 25.66
CA LEU A 136 -20.64 -7.99 24.48
C LEU A 136 -20.32 -8.77 23.18
N GLY A 137 -19.72 -9.95 23.30
CA GLY A 137 -19.45 -10.86 22.19
C GLY A 137 -18.22 -10.47 21.34
N ALA A 138 -17.40 -9.54 21.81
CA ALA A 138 -16.15 -9.15 21.15
C ALA A 138 -14.99 -10.00 21.64
N LYS A 139 -14.02 -10.29 20.76
CA LYS A 139 -12.77 -10.91 21.13
C LYS A 139 -11.85 -9.87 21.77
N ASP A 140 -11.31 -10.18 22.93
CA ASP A 140 -10.42 -9.31 23.71
C ASP A 140 -8.93 -9.54 23.39
N LEU A 141 -8.01 -9.17 24.33
CA LEU A 141 -6.56 -9.40 24.17
C LEU A 141 -6.17 -10.88 24.26
N GLY A 142 -7.00 -11.72 24.88
CA GLY A 142 -6.72 -13.13 25.10
C GLY A 142 -5.66 -13.40 26.16
N VAL A 143 -5.52 -12.50 27.14
CA VAL A 143 -4.57 -12.66 28.27
C VAL A 143 -5.29 -13.03 29.57
N THR A 144 -4.61 -12.93 30.71
CA THR A 144 -5.19 -13.21 32.03
C THR A 144 -6.20 -12.16 32.46
N ASP A 145 -7.23 -12.55 33.21
CA ASP A 145 -8.19 -11.62 33.83
C ASP A 145 -7.62 -10.85 35.03
N ASP A 146 -6.48 -11.28 35.56
CA ASP A 146 -5.81 -10.56 36.63
C ASP A 146 -4.90 -9.45 36.07
N TYR A 147 -5.50 -8.25 35.93
CA TYR A 147 -4.77 -7.07 35.44
C TYR A 147 -3.55 -6.71 36.31
N ARG A 148 -3.51 -7.10 37.60
CA ARG A 148 -2.40 -6.79 38.51
C ARG A 148 -1.15 -7.60 38.21
N SER A 149 -1.32 -8.82 37.75
CA SER A 149 -0.23 -9.72 37.36
C SER A 149 0.10 -9.65 35.87
N ALA A 150 -0.71 -8.96 35.08
CA ALA A 150 -0.55 -8.87 33.63
C ALA A 150 0.75 -8.18 33.24
N LYS A 151 1.51 -8.81 32.37
CA LYS A 151 2.78 -8.31 31.86
C LYS A 151 2.61 -7.85 30.41
N MET A 152 3.11 -6.66 30.11
CA MET A 152 3.14 -6.18 28.74
C MET A 152 3.89 -7.15 27.83
N PRO A 153 3.43 -7.35 26.59
CA PRO A 153 4.21 -8.02 25.55
C PRO A 153 5.56 -7.33 25.34
N PRO A 154 6.55 -8.04 24.80
CA PRO A 154 7.80 -7.40 24.35
C PRO A 154 7.55 -6.24 23.40
N VAL A 155 8.43 -5.24 23.43
CA VAL A 155 8.40 -4.12 22.47
C VAL A 155 8.34 -4.64 21.02
N ASN A 156 7.51 -4.02 20.20
CA ASN A 156 7.13 -4.47 18.86
C ASN A 156 6.27 -5.74 18.80
N GLY A 157 6.07 -6.45 19.89
CA GLY A 157 5.04 -7.45 20.01
C GLY A 157 3.66 -6.79 20.17
N GLY A 158 2.64 -7.34 19.52
CA GLY A 158 1.27 -6.84 19.60
C GLY A 158 0.28 -7.93 19.97
N LEU A 159 -0.72 -7.60 20.78
CA LEU A 159 -1.91 -8.39 21.03
C LEU A 159 -2.99 -7.88 20.09
N LEU A 160 -3.04 -8.41 18.86
CA LEU A 160 -3.82 -7.88 17.76
C LEU A 160 -4.90 -8.84 17.24
N GLU A 161 -5.16 -9.95 17.99
CA GLU A 161 -6.10 -10.97 17.53
C GLU A 161 -7.58 -10.63 17.84
N GLY A 162 -7.82 -9.73 18.79
CA GLY A 162 -9.14 -9.29 19.23
C GLY A 162 -9.55 -7.93 18.69
N GLN A 163 -10.81 -7.54 19.01
CA GLN A 163 -11.35 -6.20 18.75
C GLN A 163 -10.83 -5.18 19.78
N LEU A 164 -10.29 -5.67 20.90
CA LEU A 164 -9.47 -4.92 21.83
C LEU A 164 -8.01 -5.27 21.51
N ALA A 165 -7.16 -4.27 21.30
CA ALA A 165 -5.78 -4.46 20.85
C ALA A 165 -4.79 -3.60 21.64
N TRP A 166 -3.60 -4.15 21.84
CA TRP A 166 -2.47 -3.47 22.48
C TRP A 166 -1.19 -3.64 21.66
N ARG A 167 -0.42 -2.57 21.57
CA ARG A 167 0.94 -2.66 21.01
C ARG A 167 1.85 -1.58 21.61
N GLN A 168 3.03 -1.98 22.12
CA GLN A 168 4.13 -1.05 22.39
C GLN A 168 5.14 -1.10 21.23
N HIS A 169 5.47 0.05 20.65
CA HIS A 169 6.44 0.15 19.55
C HIS A 169 7.77 0.76 20.03
N ASP A 170 8.82 0.52 19.29
CA ASP A 170 10.18 1.04 19.54
C ASP A 170 10.41 2.49 19.10
N GLY A 171 9.36 3.21 18.75
CA GLY A 171 9.37 4.65 18.49
C GLY A 171 9.18 5.47 19.76
N GLY A 172 9.20 6.80 19.61
CA GLY A 172 8.95 7.77 20.68
C GLY A 172 7.46 8.13 20.79
N HIS A 173 7.19 9.39 21.16
CA HIS A 173 5.85 9.93 21.37
C HIS A 173 5.11 10.20 20.05
N THR A 174 4.68 9.14 19.39
CA THR A 174 4.04 9.13 18.06
C THR A 174 3.27 7.83 17.85
N ASP A 175 2.33 7.82 16.94
CA ASP A 175 1.60 6.62 16.49
C ASP A 175 2.08 6.10 15.13
N ALA A 176 2.93 6.84 14.43
CA ALA A 176 3.38 6.53 13.08
C ALA A 176 3.82 5.06 12.87
N PRO A 177 4.55 4.39 13.79
CA PRO A 177 4.93 2.99 13.65
C PRO A 177 3.76 2.00 13.70
N ASN A 178 2.56 2.45 14.11
CA ASN A 178 1.39 1.57 14.28
C ASN A 178 0.54 1.45 13.02
N TRP A 179 0.54 2.41 12.11
CA TRP A 179 -0.36 2.41 10.95
C TRP A 179 -0.30 1.14 10.11
N LYS A 180 0.88 0.59 9.90
CA LYS A 180 1.07 -0.68 9.18
C LYS A 180 0.50 -1.91 9.89
N TYR A 181 0.19 -1.81 11.19
CA TYR A 181 -0.47 -2.86 11.99
C TYR A 181 -1.93 -2.55 12.22
N PHE A 182 -2.26 -1.28 12.47
CA PHE A 182 -3.61 -0.81 12.77
C PHE A 182 -4.56 -1.00 11.58
N ILE A 183 -4.16 -0.59 10.37
CA ILE A 183 -5.02 -0.71 9.20
C ILE A 183 -5.39 -2.17 8.90
N PRO A 184 -4.44 -3.12 8.74
CA PRO A 184 -4.80 -4.52 8.49
C PRO A 184 -5.56 -5.17 9.66
N TRP A 185 -5.31 -4.72 10.89
CA TRP A 185 -6.07 -5.18 12.06
C TRP A 185 -7.52 -4.73 12.00
N ALA A 186 -7.77 -3.45 11.77
CA ALA A 186 -9.12 -2.90 11.67
C ALA A 186 -9.93 -3.52 10.52
N ASP A 187 -9.29 -3.74 9.37
CA ASP A 187 -9.92 -4.32 8.17
C ASP A 187 -10.51 -5.70 8.43
N ARG A 188 -9.85 -6.52 9.25
CA ARG A 188 -10.34 -7.87 9.60
C ARG A 188 -11.72 -7.86 10.26
N PHE A 189 -12.01 -6.84 11.06
CA PHE A 189 -13.24 -6.77 11.85
C PHE A 189 -14.31 -5.88 11.21
N LEU A 190 -13.89 -4.86 10.47
CA LEU A 190 -14.85 -3.98 9.81
C LEU A 190 -15.49 -4.66 8.60
N ASN A 191 -15.13 -5.95 8.34
CA ASN A 191 -15.50 -6.63 7.09
C ASN A 191 -15.37 -5.66 5.91
N TYR A 192 -14.32 -4.86 5.99
CA TYR A 192 -13.92 -4.04 4.90
C TYR A 192 -13.31 -4.95 3.84
N HIS A 193 -14.20 -5.74 3.21
CA HIS A 193 -14.00 -6.16 1.84
C HIS A 193 -14.26 -4.93 0.95
N GLY A 194 -13.98 -3.77 1.52
CA GLY A 194 -13.81 -2.60 0.75
C GLY A 194 -12.78 -2.97 -0.25
N ALA A 195 -13.06 -2.63 -1.47
CA ALA A 195 -12.06 -2.39 -2.46
C ALA A 195 -10.82 -2.03 -1.70
N ALA A 196 -9.86 -2.97 -1.66
CA ALA A 196 -8.51 -2.56 -1.29
C ALA A 196 -8.42 -1.19 -1.91
N TRP A 197 -8.18 -0.15 -1.12
CA TRP A 197 -7.97 1.17 -1.65
C TRP A 197 -6.83 1.00 -2.63
N GLN A 198 -7.17 0.52 -3.81
CA GLN A 198 -6.30 0.70 -4.94
C GLN A 198 -6.39 2.20 -5.14
N LEU A 199 -5.33 2.86 -4.74
CA LEU A 199 -5.12 4.23 -5.14
C LEU A 199 -5.47 4.27 -6.63
N PRO A 200 -6.17 5.31 -7.10
CA PRO A 200 -6.53 5.43 -8.50
C PRO A 200 -5.35 4.98 -9.37
N ALA A 201 -5.62 4.28 -10.44
CA ALA A 201 -4.57 3.72 -11.29
C ALA A 201 -3.56 4.76 -11.80
N GLU A 202 -3.92 6.03 -11.73
CA GLU A 202 -3.10 7.21 -12.06
C GLU A 202 -2.31 7.80 -10.88
N GLN A 203 -2.39 7.22 -9.66
CA GLN A 203 -1.65 7.72 -8.49
C GLN A 203 -0.37 6.91 -8.27
N PRO A 204 0.83 7.53 -8.31
CA PRO A 204 2.09 6.83 -8.11
C PRO A 204 2.18 6.13 -6.75
N VAL A 205 2.64 4.87 -6.73
CA VAL A 205 2.79 4.06 -5.53
C VAL A 205 4.13 3.35 -5.51
N PHE A 206 4.91 3.60 -4.47
CA PHE A 206 6.16 2.92 -4.21
C PHE A 206 5.93 1.48 -3.70
N ARG A 207 6.70 0.53 -4.21
CA ARG A 207 6.73 -0.85 -3.70
C ARG A 207 7.84 -1.01 -2.66
N THR A 208 7.47 -1.56 -1.50
CA THR A 208 8.37 -1.69 -0.34
C THR A 208 8.94 -3.10 -0.15
N ASP A 209 8.56 -4.07 -0.98
CA ASP A 209 9.10 -5.41 -0.92
C ASP A 209 10.58 -5.44 -1.37
N ALA A 210 11.38 -6.29 -0.73
CA ALA A 210 12.83 -6.31 -0.91
C ALA A 210 13.26 -6.48 -2.37
N ASN A 211 12.59 -7.36 -3.13
CA ASN A 211 12.91 -7.62 -4.53
C ASN A 211 12.64 -6.39 -5.41
N SER A 212 11.55 -5.66 -5.15
CA SER A 212 11.25 -4.43 -5.90
C SER A 212 12.24 -3.31 -5.61
N LEU A 213 12.76 -3.23 -4.37
CA LEU A 213 13.81 -2.27 -4.03
C LEU A 213 15.11 -2.56 -4.80
N VAL A 214 15.52 -3.83 -4.85
CA VAL A 214 16.72 -4.26 -5.60
C VAL A 214 16.50 -4.04 -7.11
N ALA A 215 15.34 -4.42 -7.63
CA ALA A 215 15.00 -4.23 -9.05
C ALA A 215 15.05 -2.75 -9.45
N HIS A 216 14.43 -1.86 -8.66
CA HIS A 216 14.49 -0.42 -8.92
C HIS A 216 15.94 0.09 -8.96
N SER A 217 16.79 -0.35 -8.02
CA SER A 217 18.21 0.00 -8.03
C SER A 217 18.95 -0.49 -9.29
N GLN A 218 18.64 -1.70 -9.77
CA GLN A 218 19.19 -2.26 -11.00
C GLN A 218 18.72 -1.47 -12.24
N LEU A 219 17.44 -1.13 -12.31
CA LEU A 219 16.86 -0.36 -13.40
C LEU A 219 17.38 1.09 -13.44
N LEU A 220 17.58 1.72 -12.26
CA LEU A 220 18.27 3.01 -12.17
C LEU A 220 19.71 2.94 -12.69
N ALA A 221 20.45 1.87 -12.36
CA ALA A 221 21.80 1.68 -12.87
C ALA A 221 21.80 1.50 -14.40
N LYS A 222 20.85 0.73 -14.94
CA LYS A 222 20.61 0.56 -16.37
C LYS A 222 20.28 1.89 -17.05
N ALA A 223 19.40 2.70 -16.49
CA ALA A 223 19.06 4.01 -17.02
C ALA A 223 20.29 4.93 -17.10
N LYS A 224 21.12 4.96 -16.03
CA LYS A 224 22.36 5.74 -15.98
C LYS A 224 23.42 5.28 -16.97
N GLN A 225 23.44 4.02 -17.33
CA GLN A 225 24.38 3.50 -18.33
C GLN A 225 24.09 4.09 -19.72
N GLY A 226 22.82 4.40 -20.02
CA GLY A 226 22.39 4.97 -21.29
C GLY A 226 22.45 3.99 -22.46
N GLY A 227 22.57 4.51 -23.69
CA GLY A 227 22.67 3.69 -24.89
C GLY A 227 21.34 3.05 -25.33
N THR A 228 20.20 3.48 -24.77
CA THR A 228 18.88 2.93 -25.06
C THR A 228 18.13 3.78 -26.08
N ASP A 229 17.92 3.24 -27.28
CA ASP A 229 17.07 3.87 -28.29
C ASP A 229 15.61 3.36 -28.22
N VAL A 230 15.41 2.09 -27.84
CA VAL A 230 14.09 1.49 -27.63
C VAL A 230 13.93 1.09 -26.16
N TYR A 231 13.02 1.74 -25.48
CA TYR A 231 12.72 1.55 -24.06
C TYR A 231 11.44 0.72 -23.90
N PHE A 232 11.54 -0.48 -23.36
CA PHE A 232 10.36 -1.30 -23.05
C PHE A 232 9.95 -1.11 -21.60
N GLU A 233 8.75 -0.60 -21.38
CA GLU A 233 8.17 -0.39 -20.06
C GLU A 233 6.97 -1.30 -19.83
N GLY A 234 6.86 -1.86 -18.64
CA GLY A 234 5.71 -2.67 -18.25
C GLY A 234 5.89 -3.51 -17.01
N ASP A 235 5.12 -4.56 -16.94
CA ASP A 235 5.07 -5.51 -15.83
C ASP A 235 5.88 -6.79 -16.08
N SER A 236 5.48 -7.91 -15.47
CA SER A 236 6.14 -9.21 -15.65
C SER A 236 6.14 -9.73 -17.09
N ILE A 237 5.19 -9.30 -17.92
CA ILE A 237 5.11 -9.72 -19.32
C ILE A 237 6.28 -9.10 -20.10
N VAL A 238 6.61 -7.84 -19.84
CA VAL A 238 7.80 -7.19 -20.42
C VAL A 238 9.06 -7.79 -19.81
N ARG A 239 9.18 -7.81 -18.48
CA ARG A 239 10.37 -8.28 -17.76
C ARG A 239 10.81 -9.69 -18.19
N ARG A 240 9.88 -10.64 -18.32
CA ARG A 240 10.21 -12.03 -18.70
C ARG A 240 10.82 -12.16 -20.09
N TRP A 241 10.65 -11.16 -20.94
CA TRP A 241 11.23 -11.18 -22.28
C TRP A 241 12.71 -10.80 -22.28
N GLY A 242 13.11 -9.80 -21.47
CA GLY A 242 14.46 -9.22 -21.51
C GLY A 242 15.31 -9.43 -20.24
N ALA A 243 14.93 -10.31 -19.29
CA ALA A 243 15.69 -10.57 -18.07
C ALA A 243 16.43 -11.92 -18.11
N THR A 244 17.60 -11.99 -17.43
CA THR A 244 18.51 -13.16 -17.47
C THR A 244 17.95 -14.41 -16.81
N ASP A 245 16.99 -14.28 -15.89
CA ASP A 245 16.31 -15.39 -15.22
C ASP A 245 15.28 -16.10 -16.12
N TYR A 246 15.07 -15.61 -17.34
CA TYR A 246 14.22 -16.22 -18.37
C TYR A 246 15.01 -16.49 -19.66
N PRO A 247 15.88 -17.50 -19.71
CA PRO A 247 16.87 -17.67 -20.80
C PRO A 247 16.25 -17.88 -22.18
N GLU A 248 15.13 -18.61 -22.30
CA GLU A 248 14.51 -18.84 -23.61
C GLU A 248 13.83 -17.57 -24.17
N PRO A 249 12.98 -16.83 -23.41
CA PRO A 249 12.51 -15.53 -23.83
C PRO A 249 13.63 -14.53 -24.12
N LEU A 250 14.69 -14.49 -23.30
CA LEU A 250 15.84 -13.61 -23.53
C LEU A 250 16.58 -13.94 -24.84
N ALA A 251 16.71 -15.21 -25.17
CA ALA A 251 17.29 -15.60 -26.45
C ALA A 251 16.45 -15.09 -27.64
N ASN A 252 15.12 -15.17 -27.51
CA ASN A 252 14.20 -14.61 -28.51
C ASN A 252 14.29 -13.06 -28.55
N TRP A 253 14.41 -12.38 -27.42
CA TRP A 253 14.65 -10.93 -27.34
C TRP A 253 15.91 -10.54 -28.11
N ASN A 254 17.04 -11.18 -27.81
CA ASN A 254 18.32 -10.90 -28.45
C ASN A 254 18.27 -11.13 -29.96
N GLN A 255 17.62 -12.21 -30.41
CA GLN A 255 17.45 -12.50 -31.83
C GLN A 255 16.63 -11.42 -32.55
N ASN A 256 15.66 -10.81 -31.88
CA ASN A 256 14.71 -9.92 -32.51
C ASN A 256 15.07 -8.44 -32.41
N PHE A 257 15.77 -8.01 -31.36
CA PHE A 257 15.99 -6.58 -31.07
C PHE A 257 17.45 -6.14 -31.09
N PHE A 258 18.40 -7.06 -31.28
CA PHE A 258 19.80 -6.68 -31.43
C PHE A 258 19.99 -5.67 -32.56
N GLY A 259 20.74 -4.61 -32.29
CA GLY A 259 21.05 -3.54 -33.23
C GLY A 259 20.05 -2.39 -33.22
N TRP A 260 18.96 -2.44 -32.41
CA TRP A 260 18.09 -1.29 -32.14
C TRP A 260 18.31 -0.66 -30.77
N ASN A 261 19.35 -1.08 -30.05
CA ASN A 261 19.64 -0.61 -28.69
C ASN A 261 18.42 -0.71 -27.78
N ALA A 262 17.76 -1.87 -27.79
CA ALA A 262 16.55 -2.12 -27.01
C ALA A 262 16.89 -2.55 -25.57
N ALA A 263 16.25 -1.93 -24.59
CA ALA A 263 16.41 -2.26 -23.17
C ALA A 263 15.07 -2.47 -22.48
N ASP A 264 15.02 -3.49 -21.62
CA ASP A 264 13.85 -3.88 -20.84
C ASP A 264 13.89 -3.22 -19.46
N PHE A 265 12.82 -2.48 -19.12
CA PHE A 265 12.58 -1.82 -17.84
C PHE A 265 11.31 -2.34 -17.15
N GLY A 266 10.76 -3.46 -17.59
CA GLY A 266 9.61 -4.09 -16.95
C GLY A 266 9.94 -4.65 -15.56
N TRP A 267 8.94 -4.63 -14.65
CA TRP A 267 9.07 -5.25 -13.34
C TRP A 267 7.85 -6.09 -12.96
N GLY A 268 8.12 -7.27 -12.35
CA GLY A 268 7.10 -8.26 -12.03
C GLY A 268 6.02 -7.76 -11.08
N ALA A 269 4.75 -8.07 -11.38
CA ALA A 269 3.56 -7.69 -10.63
C ALA A 269 3.27 -6.19 -10.55
N ASP A 270 3.98 -5.33 -11.30
CA ASP A 270 3.70 -3.91 -11.32
C ASP A 270 2.31 -3.61 -11.88
N GLN A 271 1.63 -2.74 -11.18
CA GLN A 271 0.44 -2.03 -11.63
C GLN A 271 0.84 -0.68 -12.24
N THR A 272 -0.10 0.00 -12.88
CA THR A 272 0.14 1.35 -13.44
C THR A 272 0.70 2.33 -12.41
N GLN A 273 0.24 2.27 -11.16
CA GLN A 273 0.71 3.07 -10.04
C GLN A 273 2.21 2.87 -9.77
N ASN A 274 2.68 1.62 -9.86
CA ASN A 274 4.08 1.29 -9.58
C ASN A 274 4.98 1.73 -10.73
N ILE A 275 4.56 1.54 -11.96
CA ILE A 275 5.24 2.04 -13.16
C ILE A 275 5.36 3.57 -13.11
N LEU A 276 4.27 4.28 -12.80
CA LEU A 276 4.28 5.73 -12.61
C LEU A 276 5.33 6.16 -11.60
N TRP A 277 5.33 5.52 -10.41
CA TRP A 277 6.31 5.86 -9.38
C TRP A 277 7.75 5.64 -9.87
N ARG A 278 8.06 4.52 -10.54
CA ARG A 278 9.40 4.22 -11.04
C ARG A 278 9.87 5.24 -12.09
N LEU A 279 9.01 5.58 -13.03
CA LEU A 279 9.30 6.60 -14.05
C LEU A 279 9.54 7.97 -13.43
N GLU A 280 8.74 8.38 -12.43
CA GLU A 280 8.91 9.66 -11.72
C GLU A 280 10.17 9.68 -10.84
N ASN A 281 10.66 8.52 -10.42
CA ASN A 281 11.80 8.36 -9.51
C ASN A 281 13.09 7.86 -10.21
N GLY A 282 13.27 8.22 -11.47
CA GLY A 282 14.57 8.21 -12.12
C GLY A 282 14.80 7.18 -13.21
N GLU A 283 13.93 6.18 -13.41
CA GLU A 283 14.19 5.11 -14.37
C GLU A 283 14.15 5.59 -15.86
N LEU A 284 13.57 6.75 -16.12
CA LEU A 284 13.59 7.38 -17.44
C LEU A 284 14.44 8.66 -17.50
N ASP A 285 15.04 9.08 -16.37
CA ASP A 285 15.79 10.34 -16.30
C ASP A 285 17.09 10.26 -17.10
N GLY A 286 17.18 11.09 -18.14
CA GLY A 286 18.37 11.17 -19.00
C GLY A 286 18.54 10.03 -19.99
N VAL A 287 17.61 9.08 -20.08
CA VAL A 287 17.67 7.96 -21.03
C VAL A 287 17.48 8.43 -22.47
N ASN A 288 16.55 9.34 -22.72
CA ASN A 288 16.21 9.93 -24.02
C ASN A 288 15.96 8.90 -25.16
N PRO A 289 15.08 7.92 -24.96
CA PRO A 289 14.79 6.91 -25.97
C PRO A 289 14.10 7.56 -27.20
N LYS A 290 14.26 6.97 -28.37
CA LYS A 290 13.53 7.36 -29.60
C LYS A 290 12.16 6.69 -29.69
N VAL A 291 12.05 5.49 -29.10
CA VAL A 291 10.81 4.71 -29.06
C VAL A 291 10.61 4.17 -27.64
N VAL A 292 9.38 4.26 -27.14
CA VAL A 292 8.96 3.60 -25.90
C VAL A 292 7.85 2.61 -26.24
N VAL A 293 8.01 1.35 -25.86
CA VAL A 293 6.97 0.31 -25.94
C VAL A 293 6.39 0.12 -24.56
N LEU A 294 5.12 0.45 -24.39
CA LEU A 294 4.42 0.38 -23.11
C LEU A 294 3.38 -0.74 -23.11
N LEU A 295 3.52 -1.72 -22.21
CA LEU A 295 2.51 -2.73 -21.92
C LEU A 295 2.25 -2.76 -20.41
N ALA A 296 1.11 -2.25 -19.97
CA ALA A 296 0.74 -2.13 -18.56
C ALA A 296 -0.75 -2.38 -18.34
N GLY A 297 -1.14 -2.73 -17.10
CA GLY A 297 -2.54 -2.79 -16.67
C GLY A 297 -3.08 -4.19 -16.40
N THR A 298 -2.42 -5.26 -16.84
CA THR A 298 -2.91 -6.62 -16.57
C THR A 298 -3.02 -6.94 -15.08
N ASN A 299 -2.12 -6.39 -14.26
CA ASN A 299 -2.15 -6.57 -12.80
C ASN A 299 -3.22 -5.70 -12.12
N ASN A 300 -3.56 -4.54 -12.67
CA ASN A 300 -4.69 -3.74 -12.21
C ASN A 300 -6.01 -4.51 -12.44
N VAL A 301 -6.18 -5.13 -13.61
CA VAL A 301 -7.36 -5.95 -13.92
C VAL A 301 -7.45 -7.19 -13.02
N GLY A 302 -6.31 -7.84 -12.74
CA GLY A 302 -6.24 -9.04 -11.90
C GLY A 302 -6.53 -8.79 -10.41
N ASN A 303 -6.25 -7.58 -9.92
CA ASN A 303 -6.42 -7.19 -8.52
C ASN A 303 -7.76 -6.47 -8.29
N THR A 304 -8.85 -7.12 -8.64
CA THR A 304 -10.19 -6.53 -8.79
C THR A 304 -11.02 -6.45 -7.51
N SER A 305 -10.47 -6.75 -6.35
CA SER A 305 -11.22 -6.63 -5.09
C SER A 305 -11.50 -5.16 -4.78
N GLY A 306 -12.65 -4.65 -5.20
CA GLY A 306 -13.22 -3.41 -4.71
C GLY A 306 -13.42 -2.25 -5.68
N HIS A 307 -13.09 -2.36 -6.93
CA HIS A 307 -13.54 -1.40 -7.92
C HIS A 307 -14.98 -1.72 -8.35
N GLY A 308 -15.80 -0.68 -8.52
CA GLY A 308 -17.17 -0.74 -8.95
C GLY A 308 -17.46 -1.74 -10.11
N ASP A 309 -18.37 -1.46 -10.97
CA ASP A 309 -18.64 -2.31 -12.13
C ASP A 309 -17.44 -2.43 -13.11
N ALA A 310 -17.55 -3.27 -14.10
CA ALA A 310 -16.50 -3.52 -15.09
C ALA A 310 -16.09 -2.24 -15.83
N ASP A 311 -17.02 -1.32 -16.00
CA ASP A 311 -16.83 -0.06 -16.70
C ASP A 311 -15.95 0.90 -15.90
N ALA A 312 -16.26 1.09 -14.62
CA ALA A 312 -15.48 1.93 -13.73
C ALA A 312 -14.03 1.43 -13.59
N ARG A 313 -13.84 0.09 -13.56
CA ARG A 313 -12.50 -0.52 -13.54
C ARG A 313 -11.72 -0.27 -14.82
N ALA A 314 -12.37 -0.43 -15.97
CA ALA A 314 -11.72 -0.19 -17.25
C ALA A 314 -11.31 1.28 -17.40
N ASP A 315 -12.18 2.20 -17.00
CA ASP A 315 -11.90 3.63 -17.05
C ASP A 315 -10.76 4.02 -16.08
N ASP A 316 -10.69 3.43 -14.89
CA ASP A 316 -9.61 3.66 -13.94
C ASP A 316 -8.25 3.21 -14.49
N VAL A 317 -8.16 1.97 -14.98
CA VAL A 317 -6.92 1.45 -15.58
C VAL A 317 -6.51 2.26 -16.82
N THR A 318 -7.48 2.67 -17.64
CA THR A 318 -7.23 3.54 -18.79
C THR A 318 -6.55 4.85 -18.34
N ARG A 319 -7.10 5.54 -17.33
CA ARG A 319 -6.48 6.77 -16.78
C ARG A 319 -5.06 6.54 -16.28
N GLY A 320 -4.80 5.38 -15.63
CA GLY A 320 -3.46 5.01 -15.19
C GLY A 320 -2.47 4.89 -16.34
N ILE A 321 -2.86 4.23 -17.44
CA ILE A 321 -2.01 4.10 -18.64
C ILE A 321 -1.81 5.48 -19.32
N GLU A 322 -2.86 6.30 -19.41
CA GLU A 322 -2.75 7.67 -19.90
C GLU A 322 -1.79 8.52 -19.05
N ALA A 323 -1.81 8.34 -17.73
CA ALA A 323 -0.87 9.03 -16.84
C ALA A 323 0.58 8.62 -17.12
N ILE A 324 0.83 7.32 -17.35
CA ILE A 324 2.15 6.83 -17.76
C ILE A 324 2.58 7.49 -19.09
N VAL A 325 1.70 7.53 -20.07
CA VAL A 325 1.99 8.19 -21.38
C VAL A 325 2.35 9.65 -21.16
N ARG A 326 1.61 10.40 -20.32
CA ARG A 326 1.93 11.81 -20.01
C ARG A 326 3.30 11.97 -19.34
N VAL A 327 3.67 11.09 -18.41
CA VAL A 327 5.00 11.12 -17.77
C VAL A 327 6.10 10.87 -18.80
N ILE A 328 5.91 9.87 -19.68
CA ILE A 328 6.88 9.57 -20.73
C ILE A 328 7.03 10.75 -21.69
N GLN A 329 5.93 11.36 -22.13
CA GLN A 329 5.94 12.56 -22.99
C GLN A 329 6.66 13.75 -22.33
N GLY A 330 6.50 13.91 -21.02
CA GLY A 330 7.19 14.96 -20.26
C GLY A 330 8.69 14.73 -20.14
N LYS A 331 9.13 13.49 -19.96
CA LYS A 331 10.55 13.13 -19.74
C LYS A 331 11.30 12.80 -21.03
N ALA A 332 10.62 12.27 -22.04
CA ALA A 332 11.18 11.90 -23.33
C ALA A 332 10.31 12.46 -24.48
N PRO A 333 10.22 13.78 -24.64
CA PRO A 333 9.28 14.44 -25.55
C PRO A 333 9.52 14.14 -27.03
N ALA A 334 10.70 13.65 -27.39
CA ALA A 334 11.04 13.25 -28.76
C ALA A 334 10.70 11.77 -29.06
N ALA A 335 10.29 10.98 -28.05
CA ALA A 335 10.02 9.56 -28.25
C ALA A 335 8.66 9.33 -28.90
N THR A 336 8.60 8.37 -29.82
CA THR A 336 7.32 7.77 -30.23
C THR A 336 6.93 6.69 -29.20
N ILE A 337 5.74 6.80 -28.62
CA ILE A 337 5.22 5.85 -27.64
C ILE A 337 4.31 4.85 -28.35
N ILE A 338 4.63 3.57 -28.27
CA ILE A 338 3.80 2.48 -28.77
C ILE A 338 3.06 1.87 -27.57
N VAL A 339 1.78 2.25 -27.40
CA VAL A 339 0.92 1.69 -26.37
C VAL A 339 0.37 0.36 -26.87
N MET A 340 0.71 -0.71 -26.16
CA MET A 340 0.21 -2.04 -26.46
C MET A 340 -1.19 -2.27 -25.90
N GLY A 341 -2.05 -2.94 -26.64
CA GLY A 341 -3.25 -3.52 -26.05
C GLY A 341 -2.87 -4.56 -25.00
N ILE A 342 -3.58 -4.56 -23.84
CA ILE A 342 -3.40 -5.58 -22.80
C ILE A 342 -3.71 -6.95 -23.41
N PHE A 343 -2.81 -7.92 -23.21
CA PHE A 343 -2.93 -9.24 -23.81
C PHE A 343 -4.08 -10.06 -23.21
N PRO A 344 -4.67 -10.99 -23.99
CA PRO A 344 -5.68 -11.89 -23.48
C PRO A 344 -5.09 -12.83 -22.43
N ARG A 345 -5.92 -13.19 -21.42
CA ARG A 345 -5.52 -14.08 -20.33
C ARG A 345 -6.65 -15.05 -19.98
N ASN A 346 -6.33 -16.29 -19.66
CA ASN A 346 -7.31 -17.34 -19.34
C ASN A 346 -7.12 -17.97 -17.94
N ASP A 347 -6.31 -17.34 -17.09
CA ASP A 347 -6.26 -17.64 -15.64
C ASP A 347 -7.61 -17.30 -14.96
N ASN A 348 -8.26 -16.21 -15.41
CA ASN A 348 -9.64 -15.86 -15.06
C ASN A 348 -10.31 -15.16 -16.25
N LYS A 349 -11.23 -15.87 -16.90
CA LYS A 349 -11.94 -15.35 -18.08
C LYS A 349 -12.86 -14.16 -17.80
N SER A 350 -13.26 -13.94 -16.55
CA SER A 350 -14.09 -12.78 -16.18
C SER A 350 -13.37 -11.44 -16.38
N PHE A 351 -12.05 -11.45 -16.59
CA PHE A 351 -11.27 -10.26 -16.86
C PHE A 351 -11.34 -9.80 -18.32
N MET A 352 -11.68 -10.70 -19.25
CA MET A 352 -11.65 -10.37 -20.69
C MET A 352 -12.55 -9.20 -21.07
N PRO A 353 -13.80 -9.06 -20.61
CA PRO A 353 -14.62 -7.90 -20.94
C PRO A 353 -14.01 -6.56 -20.47
N VAL A 354 -13.33 -6.56 -19.33
CA VAL A 354 -12.63 -5.36 -18.82
C VAL A 354 -11.41 -5.05 -19.68
N ILE A 355 -10.63 -6.06 -20.06
CA ILE A 355 -9.46 -5.93 -20.97
C ILE A 355 -9.90 -5.37 -22.32
N ASP A 356 -10.97 -5.91 -22.90
CA ASP A 356 -11.49 -5.48 -24.21
C ASP A 356 -11.92 -4.02 -24.18
N ARG A 357 -12.58 -3.61 -23.08
CA ARG A 357 -12.98 -2.20 -22.89
C ARG A 357 -11.75 -1.28 -22.71
N ILE A 358 -10.77 -1.66 -21.90
CA ILE A 358 -9.51 -0.92 -21.78
C ILE A 358 -8.85 -0.78 -23.16
N ASN A 359 -8.71 -1.87 -23.90
CA ASN A 359 -8.10 -1.87 -25.22
C ASN A 359 -8.87 -0.98 -26.23
N GLY A 360 -10.19 -0.97 -26.13
CA GLY A 360 -11.05 -0.06 -26.90
C GLY A 360 -10.84 1.41 -26.53
N ASN A 361 -10.57 1.72 -25.25
CA ASN A 361 -10.24 3.06 -24.81
C ASN A 361 -8.83 3.47 -25.26
N LEU A 362 -7.83 2.59 -25.08
CA LEU A 362 -6.44 2.83 -25.47
C LEU A 362 -6.29 3.10 -26.98
N SER A 363 -7.13 2.49 -27.83
CA SER A 363 -7.10 2.74 -29.24
C SER A 363 -7.45 4.20 -29.60
N LYS A 364 -8.11 4.93 -28.71
CA LYS A 364 -8.56 6.33 -28.91
C LYS A 364 -7.54 7.36 -28.45
N ILE A 365 -6.57 6.96 -27.60
CA ILE A 365 -5.51 7.89 -27.15
C ILE A 365 -4.37 8.04 -28.17
N ALA A 366 -4.32 7.17 -29.16
CA ALA A 366 -3.34 7.23 -30.22
C ALA A 366 -3.62 8.44 -31.13
N ASP A 367 -2.58 9.26 -31.35
CA ASP A 367 -2.61 10.40 -32.28
C ASP A 367 -2.05 10.02 -33.67
N GLY A 368 -1.55 8.80 -33.81
CA GLY A 368 -0.94 8.27 -35.03
C GLY A 368 0.47 8.81 -35.36
N GLN A 369 0.97 9.72 -34.54
CA GLN A 369 2.30 10.34 -34.68
C GLN A 369 3.20 10.01 -33.50
N ASN A 370 3.02 10.70 -32.38
CA ASN A 370 3.82 10.54 -31.17
C ASN A 370 3.30 9.43 -30.24
N VAL A 371 2.01 9.12 -30.32
CA VAL A 371 1.40 7.99 -29.60
C VAL A 371 0.73 7.07 -30.61
N ARG A 372 1.21 5.84 -30.69
CA ARG A 372 0.67 4.78 -31.55
C ARG A 372 0.04 3.70 -30.71
N TYR A 373 -1.03 3.10 -31.17
CA TYR A 373 -1.64 1.94 -30.54
C TYR A 373 -1.38 0.68 -31.34
N LEU A 374 -0.90 -0.38 -30.69
CA LEU A 374 -0.67 -1.68 -31.31
C LEU A 374 -1.40 -2.79 -30.52
N ASN A 375 -2.31 -3.49 -31.18
CA ASN A 375 -3.03 -4.61 -30.59
C ASN A 375 -2.78 -5.88 -31.40
N ILE A 376 -2.23 -6.90 -30.77
CA ILE A 376 -1.92 -8.20 -31.38
C ILE A 376 -2.85 -9.32 -30.90
N ASN A 377 -3.91 -9.01 -30.12
CA ASN A 377 -4.74 -10.00 -29.45
C ASN A 377 -5.41 -10.99 -30.42
N ALA A 378 -5.81 -10.55 -31.60
CA ALA A 378 -6.38 -11.42 -32.63
C ALA A 378 -5.40 -12.51 -33.14
N LYS A 379 -4.09 -12.37 -32.86
CA LYS A 379 -3.07 -13.39 -33.13
C LYS A 379 -2.82 -14.31 -31.93
N LEU A 380 -3.31 -13.95 -30.74
CA LEU A 380 -3.09 -14.68 -29.49
C LEU A 380 -4.32 -15.47 -29.04
N ALA A 381 -5.51 -15.01 -29.40
CA ALA A 381 -6.77 -15.61 -28.99
C ALA A 381 -7.87 -15.45 -30.07
N ASP A 382 -8.91 -16.24 -29.96
CA ASP A 382 -10.12 -16.14 -30.81
C ASP A 382 -11.03 -14.96 -30.35
N GLY A 383 -12.11 -14.74 -31.08
CA GLY A 383 -13.05 -13.65 -30.80
C GLY A 383 -13.80 -13.77 -29.44
N ASP A 384 -13.78 -14.95 -28.82
CA ASP A 384 -14.31 -15.21 -27.48
C ASP A 384 -13.22 -15.10 -26.39
N GLY A 385 -12.02 -14.64 -26.75
CA GLY A 385 -10.87 -14.51 -25.85
C GLY A 385 -10.23 -15.83 -25.43
N ARG A 386 -10.51 -16.94 -26.13
CA ARG A 386 -9.84 -18.21 -25.88
C ARG A 386 -8.48 -18.20 -26.51
N LEU A 387 -7.44 -18.41 -25.69
CA LEU A 387 -6.06 -18.46 -26.17
C LEU A 387 -5.87 -19.57 -27.20
N PHE A 388 -5.15 -19.26 -28.27
CA PHE A 388 -4.65 -20.27 -29.19
C PHE A 388 -3.55 -21.12 -28.53
N ASP A 389 -3.41 -22.36 -29.00
CA ASP A 389 -2.46 -23.30 -28.41
C ASP A 389 -1.02 -22.76 -28.40
N GLY A 390 -0.40 -22.83 -27.24
CA GLY A 390 0.98 -22.43 -27.03
C GLY A 390 1.23 -20.93 -27.02
N MET A 391 0.22 -20.06 -26.90
CA MET A 391 0.41 -18.60 -26.81
C MET A 391 0.81 -18.16 -25.42
N MET A 392 0.18 -18.70 -24.39
CA MET A 392 0.51 -18.39 -22.99
C MET A 392 1.02 -19.64 -22.29
N ASN A 393 1.79 -19.45 -21.23
CA ASN A 393 2.31 -20.53 -20.40
C ASN A 393 1.14 -21.39 -19.87
N ALA A 394 1.25 -22.70 -20.02
CA ALA A 394 0.18 -23.64 -19.66
C ALA A 394 -0.14 -23.63 -18.15
N GLY A 395 0.86 -23.29 -17.30
CA GLY A 395 0.71 -23.26 -15.85
C GLY A 395 -0.05 -22.05 -15.33
N ASP A 396 0.13 -20.89 -15.93
CA ASP A 396 -0.47 -19.64 -15.43
C ASP A 396 -1.46 -18.98 -16.41
N LYS A 397 -1.45 -19.35 -17.69
CA LYS A 397 -2.35 -18.83 -18.74
C LYS A 397 -2.38 -17.30 -18.85
N LEU A 398 -1.32 -16.66 -18.42
CA LEU A 398 -1.12 -15.22 -18.36
C LEU A 398 0.13 -14.76 -19.08
N HIS A 399 1.28 -15.42 -18.83
CA HIS A 399 2.54 -14.99 -19.37
C HIS A 399 2.80 -15.61 -20.77
N PRO A 400 3.25 -14.80 -21.73
CA PRO A 400 3.54 -15.26 -23.08
C PRO A 400 4.60 -16.36 -23.12
N THR A 401 4.44 -17.29 -24.02
CA THR A 401 5.52 -18.21 -24.45
C THR A 401 6.42 -17.52 -25.45
N VAL A 402 7.55 -18.16 -25.80
CA VAL A 402 8.44 -17.69 -26.86
C VAL A 402 7.68 -17.50 -28.20
N LYS A 403 6.68 -18.35 -28.48
CA LYS A 403 5.83 -18.23 -29.68
C LYS A 403 5.04 -16.91 -29.68
N ALA A 404 4.44 -16.53 -28.56
CA ALA A 404 3.70 -15.28 -28.44
C ALA A 404 4.64 -14.05 -28.45
N TYR A 405 5.79 -14.14 -27.82
CA TYR A 405 6.82 -13.10 -27.92
C TYR A 405 7.31 -12.89 -29.35
N GLN A 406 7.48 -13.98 -30.14
CA GLN A 406 7.84 -13.86 -31.55
C GLN A 406 6.75 -13.11 -32.35
N ILE A 407 5.46 -13.39 -32.10
CA ILE A 407 4.35 -12.67 -32.73
C ILE A 407 4.41 -11.17 -32.38
N TRP A 408 4.76 -10.86 -31.14
CA TRP A 408 4.89 -9.47 -30.69
C TRP A 408 6.10 -8.80 -31.36
N ALA A 409 7.25 -9.47 -31.43
CA ALA A 409 8.41 -8.97 -32.14
C ALA A 409 8.12 -8.68 -33.62
N ASP A 410 7.45 -9.63 -34.30
CA ASP A 410 7.10 -9.48 -35.71
C ASP A 410 6.15 -8.30 -35.97
N ALA A 411 5.32 -7.95 -35.00
CA ALA A 411 4.46 -6.77 -35.08
C ALA A 411 5.22 -5.44 -34.82
N LEU A 412 6.26 -5.45 -33.97
CA LEU A 412 7.07 -4.28 -33.65
C LEU A 412 8.14 -3.95 -34.69
N LYS A 413 8.78 -4.95 -35.28
CA LYS A 413 9.90 -4.77 -36.22
C LYS A 413 9.62 -3.81 -37.39
N PRO A 414 8.47 -3.88 -38.08
CA PRO A 414 8.16 -2.90 -39.14
C PRO A 414 8.12 -1.46 -38.63
N ILE A 415 7.57 -1.27 -37.42
CA ILE A 415 7.48 0.05 -36.78
C ILE A 415 8.88 0.55 -36.39
N PHE A 416 9.74 -0.32 -35.83
CA PHE A 416 11.11 0.05 -35.52
C PHE A 416 11.92 0.37 -36.77
N THR A 417 11.75 -0.40 -37.84
CA THR A 417 12.40 -0.10 -39.13
C THR A 417 11.95 1.24 -39.70
N GLU A 418 10.66 1.56 -39.57
CA GLU A 418 10.11 2.86 -40.01
C GLU A 418 10.70 4.02 -39.19
N LEU A 419 10.76 3.89 -37.87
CA LEU A 419 11.14 4.97 -36.95
C LEU A 419 12.66 5.13 -36.79
N LEU A 420 13.41 4.03 -36.85
CA LEU A 420 14.83 3.98 -36.48
C LEU A 420 15.74 3.52 -37.64
N GLY A 421 15.15 3.04 -38.73
CA GLY A 421 15.90 2.33 -39.78
C GLY A 421 16.16 0.86 -39.45
N PRO A 422 16.90 0.15 -40.31
CA PRO A 422 17.26 -1.26 -40.08
C PRO A 422 18.17 -1.41 -38.84
N PRO A 423 18.19 -2.60 -38.20
CA PRO A 423 19.04 -2.84 -37.04
C PRO A 423 20.53 -2.66 -37.39
N ALA A 424 21.28 -2.06 -36.48
CA ALA A 424 22.70 -1.85 -36.63
C ALA A 424 23.49 -3.17 -36.39
N ALA A 425 24.72 -3.19 -36.89
CA ALA A 425 25.62 -4.33 -36.67
C ALA A 425 26.16 -4.42 -35.21
N VAL A 426 26.00 -3.36 -34.44
CA VAL A 426 26.45 -3.27 -33.04
C VAL A 426 25.27 -2.79 -32.20
N ASP A 427 25.17 -3.33 -31.01
CA ASP A 427 24.18 -2.91 -30.01
C ASP A 427 24.88 -2.26 -28.81
N HIS A 428 24.35 -1.14 -28.35
CA HIS A 428 24.87 -0.33 -27.24
C HIS A 428 23.93 -0.31 -26.03
N ALA A 429 22.81 -1.04 -26.08
CA ALA A 429 21.88 -1.11 -24.98
C ALA A 429 22.55 -1.65 -23.71
N ALA A 430 22.11 -1.15 -22.58
CA ALA A 430 22.52 -1.69 -21.30
C ALA A 430 22.17 -3.18 -21.19
N PRO A 431 23.02 -4.01 -20.54
CA PRO A 431 22.80 -5.45 -20.44
C PRO A 431 21.48 -5.78 -19.72
N PRO A 432 20.91 -6.96 -20.01
CA PRO A 432 19.75 -7.47 -19.28
C PRO A 432 19.95 -7.47 -17.76
N THR A 433 18.90 -7.16 -16.99
CA THR A 433 18.92 -7.30 -15.54
C THR A 433 18.70 -8.75 -15.10
N GLY A 434 19.26 -9.10 -13.94
CA GLY A 434 19.14 -10.43 -13.36
C GLY A 434 17.95 -10.57 -12.40
N ASP A 435 17.92 -11.73 -11.72
CA ASP A 435 16.97 -12.00 -10.65
C ASP A 435 17.36 -11.24 -9.37
N PRO A 436 16.53 -10.30 -8.88
CA PRO A 436 16.84 -9.54 -7.65
C PRO A 436 16.82 -10.40 -6.39
N SER A 437 16.28 -11.61 -6.43
CA SER A 437 16.26 -12.55 -5.31
C SER A 437 17.48 -13.48 -5.28
N ALA A 438 18.30 -13.46 -6.34
CA ALA A 438 19.52 -14.25 -6.35
C ALA A 438 20.54 -13.71 -5.32
N PRO A 439 21.28 -14.58 -4.61
CA PRO A 439 22.34 -14.13 -3.74
C PRO A 439 23.42 -13.39 -4.56
N HIS A 440 23.77 -12.21 -4.11
CA HIS A 440 24.80 -11.34 -4.70
C HIS A 440 26.16 -11.62 -4.09
#